data_9790f938c6c8a24ff53ef7daf4532397
#
_entry.id   9790f938c6c8a24ff53ef7daf4532397
#
_cell.length_a   1.000
_cell.length_b   1.000
_cell.length_c   1.000
_cell.angle_alpha   90.00
_cell.angle_beta   90.00
_cell.angle_gamma   90.00
#
_symmetry.space_group_name_H-M   'P 1'
#
loop_
_entity.id
_entity.type
_entity.pdbx_description
1 polymer ?
#
loop_
_entity_poly.entity_id
_entity_poly.type
_entity_poly.pdbx_seq_one_letter_code
_entity_poly.pdbx_strand_id
1 'polypeptide(L)'
;SKFIKIGVKMRQYETYKCEKCGNEIEVQKVGGGTLTCCGEEMKCVTENLTAVNLMKAFAGESQARNKYELYGDLAKEAGYHAIARHFYEAAENEKWHARAEFKKYHELMNDPIDKMDKNLLDAAAGENYEHTTMYPDFAKIAKEEELRDVERLFNAIGKVEVEHEREYLELKKMLDEEGFFESDEEDIWVCEVCGHVHRGKKAPGAC
;
A
#
# COMPACT_ATOMS: atom_id res chain seq x y z
N SER A 1 -13.85 30.38 37.58
CA SER A 1 -13.64 29.22 36.70
C SER A 1 -12.11 28.99 36.57
N LYS A 2 -11.59 27.87 37.17
CA LYS A 2 -10.18 27.52 37.15
C LYS A 2 -9.92 26.42 36.08
N PHE A 3 -10.37 26.64 34.86
CA PHE A 3 -10.04 25.76 33.77
C PHE A 3 -8.95 26.40 32.88
N ILE A 4 -7.74 25.86 32.96
CA ILE A 4 -6.66 26.18 32.01
C ILE A 4 -6.94 25.34 30.78
N LYS A 5 -7.13 25.98 29.62
CA LYS A 5 -7.13 25.30 28.31
C LYS A 5 -5.71 24.75 28.13
N ILE A 6 -5.51 23.47 28.42
CA ILE A 6 -4.28 22.79 28.04
C ILE A 6 -4.32 22.72 26.51
N GLY A 7 -3.56 23.60 25.86
CA GLY A 7 -3.43 23.57 24.40
C GLY A 7 -2.97 22.18 24.00
N VAL A 8 -3.70 21.54 23.09
CA VAL A 8 -3.26 20.24 22.55
C VAL A 8 -1.94 20.49 21.85
N LYS A 9 -0.87 19.90 22.43
CA LYS A 9 0.48 20.08 21.90
C LYS A 9 0.55 19.33 20.57
N MET A 10 0.94 20.03 19.49
CA MET A 10 1.20 19.45 18.18
C MET A 10 2.09 18.21 18.29
N ARG A 11 1.78 17.16 17.54
CA ARG A 11 2.57 15.92 17.51
C ARG A 11 3.05 15.63 16.09
N GLN A 12 4.12 14.88 15.97
CA GLN A 12 4.65 14.43 14.69
C GLN A 12 3.60 13.56 13.97
N TYR A 13 3.49 13.72 12.66
CA TYR A 13 2.55 13.06 11.75
C TYR A 13 1.07 13.45 11.90
N GLU A 14 0.75 14.42 12.76
CA GLU A 14 -0.57 15.05 12.69
C GLU A 14 -0.71 15.86 11.42
N THR A 15 -1.90 15.77 10.81
CA THR A 15 -2.28 16.56 9.63
C THR A 15 -3.13 17.74 10.09
N TYR A 16 -2.82 18.92 9.56
CA TYR A 16 -3.51 20.15 9.80
C TYR A 16 -4.09 20.70 8.50
N LYS A 17 -5.32 21.20 8.53
CA LYS A 17 -6.06 21.73 7.38
C LYS A 17 -6.38 23.20 7.56
N CYS A 18 -6.23 23.97 6.50
CA CYS A 18 -6.72 25.34 6.41
C CYS A 18 -8.19 25.32 5.96
N GLU A 19 -9.09 25.85 6.78
CA GLU A 19 -10.52 25.89 6.43
C GLU A 19 -10.86 26.89 5.31
N LYS A 20 -9.98 27.87 5.03
CA LYS A 20 -10.20 28.84 3.96
C LYS A 20 -9.82 28.37 2.56
N CYS A 21 -8.64 27.77 2.42
CA CYS A 21 -8.12 27.39 1.10
C CYS A 21 -8.02 25.86 0.89
N GLY A 22 -8.29 25.07 1.92
CA GLY A 22 -8.24 23.61 1.85
C GLY A 22 -6.83 23.00 1.93
N ASN A 23 -5.75 23.80 2.00
CA ASN A 23 -4.39 23.25 2.14
C ASN A 23 -4.30 22.34 3.35
N GLU A 24 -3.72 21.17 3.14
CA GLU A 24 -3.37 20.20 4.18
C GLU A 24 -1.86 20.07 4.30
N ILE A 25 -1.36 20.06 5.51
CA ILE A 25 0.07 19.87 5.82
C ILE A 25 0.23 18.80 6.89
N GLU A 26 1.20 17.92 6.69
CA GLU A 26 1.59 16.93 7.69
C GLU A 26 2.82 17.42 8.45
N VAL A 27 2.82 17.30 9.77
CA VAL A 27 3.93 17.67 10.65
C VAL A 27 5.02 16.62 10.58
N GLN A 28 6.06 16.86 9.79
CA GLN A 28 7.23 15.97 9.69
C GLN A 28 8.11 16.04 10.95
N LYS A 29 8.23 17.23 11.55
CA LYS A 29 9.02 17.48 12.76
C LYS A 29 8.33 18.54 13.59
N VAL A 30 8.14 18.25 14.87
CA VAL A 30 7.54 19.21 15.80
C VAL A 30 8.52 20.33 16.12
N GLY A 31 8.09 21.57 15.83
CA GLY A 31 8.75 22.81 16.25
C GLY A 31 7.99 23.48 17.39
N GLY A 32 8.16 24.78 17.54
CA GLY A 32 7.35 25.62 18.43
C GLY A 32 6.37 26.47 17.62
N GLY A 33 5.31 26.96 18.28
CA GLY A 33 4.35 27.88 17.67
C GLY A 33 3.11 27.21 17.12
N THR A 34 2.31 28.02 16.40
CA THR A 34 1.02 27.65 15.81
C THR A 34 1.13 27.63 14.31
N LEU A 35 0.52 26.64 13.65
CA LEU A 35 0.43 26.58 12.20
C LEU A 35 -0.69 27.52 11.73
N THR A 36 -0.34 28.46 10.83
CA THR A 36 -1.29 29.41 10.26
C THR A 36 -1.29 29.37 8.75
N CYS A 37 -2.44 29.50 8.14
CA CYS A 37 -2.64 29.64 6.69
C CYS A 37 -3.77 30.62 6.42
N CYS A 38 -3.66 31.46 5.38
CA CYS A 38 -4.64 32.49 5.02
C CYS A 38 -5.02 33.43 6.19
N GLY A 39 -4.08 33.68 7.11
CA GLY A 39 -4.27 34.56 8.27
C GLY A 39 -5.03 33.94 9.45
N GLU A 40 -5.30 32.65 9.44
CA GLU A 40 -5.98 31.91 10.51
C GLU A 40 -5.19 30.68 10.95
N GLU A 41 -5.45 30.23 12.18
CA GLU A 41 -4.89 28.98 12.71
C GLU A 41 -5.45 27.76 11.97
N MET A 42 -4.57 26.85 11.56
CA MET A 42 -4.98 25.59 10.94
C MET A 42 -5.50 24.62 11.97
N LYS A 43 -6.49 23.80 11.61
CA LYS A 43 -7.10 22.79 12.49
C LYS A 43 -6.46 21.42 12.29
N CYS A 44 -6.18 20.74 13.41
CA CYS A 44 -5.79 19.34 13.38
C CYS A 44 -6.98 18.49 12.91
N VAL A 45 -6.75 17.69 11.84
CA VAL A 45 -7.76 16.79 11.26
C VAL A 45 -7.41 15.31 11.48
N THR A 46 -6.31 15.01 12.15
CA THR A 46 -5.93 13.63 12.50
C THR A 46 -6.81 13.12 13.64
N GLU A 47 -7.68 12.18 13.34
CA GLU A 47 -8.57 11.55 14.34
C GLU A 47 -7.83 10.49 15.17
N ASN A 48 -7.03 9.65 14.54
CA ASN A 48 -6.30 8.57 15.19
C ASN A 48 -4.81 8.55 14.77
N LEU A 49 -3.97 9.18 15.58
CA LEU A 49 -2.53 9.25 15.31
C LEU A 49 -1.84 7.87 15.37
N THR A 50 -2.34 6.95 16.18
CA THR A 50 -1.80 5.58 16.24
C THR A 50 -2.04 4.85 14.93
N ALA A 51 -3.20 5.02 14.30
CA ALA A 51 -3.48 4.49 12.96
C ALA A 51 -2.52 5.06 11.92
N VAL A 52 -2.28 6.38 11.93
CA VAL A 52 -1.28 7.02 11.06
C VAL A 52 0.11 6.42 11.28
N ASN A 53 0.52 6.25 12.55
CA ASN A 53 1.83 5.67 12.87
C ASN A 53 1.97 4.23 12.38
N LEU A 54 0.92 3.40 12.51
CA LEU A 54 0.93 2.02 11.98
C LEU A 54 1.13 1.99 10.46
N MET A 55 0.45 2.87 9.72
CA MET A 55 0.62 2.94 8.27
C MET A 55 1.98 3.47 7.85
N LYS A 56 2.57 4.41 8.62
CA LYS A 56 3.93 4.88 8.38
C LYS A 56 4.97 3.80 8.67
N ALA A 57 4.79 3.04 9.73
CA ALA A 57 5.65 1.90 10.05
C ALA A 57 5.53 0.82 8.95
N PHE A 58 4.33 0.42 8.56
CA PHE A 58 4.08 -0.48 7.43
C PHE A 58 4.80 -0.03 6.14
N ALA A 59 4.72 1.26 5.79
CA ALA A 59 5.41 1.80 4.62
C ALA A 59 6.94 1.73 4.78
N GLY A 60 7.47 2.04 5.99
CA GLY A 60 8.90 1.95 6.30
C GLY A 60 9.45 0.54 6.17
N GLU A 61 8.78 -0.45 6.78
CA GLU A 61 9.17 -1.85 6.74
C GLU A 61 9.04 -2.44 5.31
N SER A 62 8.00 -2.06 4.58
CA SER A 62 7.83 -2.46 3.17
C SER A 62 8.97 -1.95 2.29
N GLN A 63 9.42 -0.69 2.48
CA GLN A 63 10.58 -0.14 1.80
C GLN A 63 11.89 -0.80 2.24
N ALA A 64 12.08 -1.06 3.54
CA ALA A 64 13.25 -1.73 4.08
C ALA A 64 13.40 -3.12 3.47
N ARG A 65 12.32 -3.91 3.43
CA ARG A 65 12.27 -5.22 2.79
C ARG A 65 12.80 -5.17 1.35
N ASN A 66 12.22 -4.33 0.50
CA ASN A 66 12.62 -4.26 -0.92
C ASN A 66 14.07 -3.79 -1.08
N LYS A 67 14.54 -2.83 -0.25
CA LYS A 67 15.95 -2.39 -0.26
C LYS A 67 16.90 -3.51 0.15
N TYR A 68 16.55 -4.28 1.18
CA TYR A 68 17.41 -5.36 1.68
C TYR A 68 17.48 -6.52 0.71
N GLU A 69 16.38 -6.87 0.01
CA GLU A 69 16.42 -7.85 -1.09
C GLU A 69 17.42 -7.40 -2.16
N LEU A 70 17.34 -6.15 -2.63
CA LEU A 70 18.29 -5.60 -3.61
C LEU A 70 19.74 -5.57 -3.09
N TYR A 71 19.96 -5.19 -1.83
CA TYR A 71 21.30 -5.19 -1.24
C TYR A 71 21.87 -6.61 -1.12
N GLY A 72 21.01 -7.59 -0.83
CA GLY A 72 21.35 -9.00 -0.84
C GLY A 72 21.80 -9.49 -2.21
N ASP A 73 21.05 -9.12 -3.25
CA ASP A 73 21.40 -9.47 -4.64
C ASP A 73 22.76 -8.87 -5.03
N LEU A 74 22.99 -7.60 -4.78
CA LEU A 74 24.27 -6.94 -5.07
C LEU A 74 25.44 -7.55 -4.28
N ALA A 75 25.23 -7.89 -3.00
CA ALA A 75 26.25 -8.55 -2.20
C ALA A 75 26.57 -9.96 -2.72
N LYS A 76 25.55 -10.69 -3.17
CA LYS A 76 25.70 -12.03 -3.77
C LYS A 76 26.47 -11.97 -5.08
N GLU A 77 26.13 -11.02 -5.96
CA GLU A 77 26.84 -10.79 -7.23
C GLU A 77 28.32 -10.44 -7.01
N ALA A 78 28.60 -9.66 -5.95
CA ALA A 78 29.96 -9.30 -5.55
C ALA A 78 30.71 -10.44 -4.81
N GLY A 79 30.10 -11.62 -4.61
CA GLY A 79 30.70 -12.76 -3.93
C GLY A 79 30.64 -12.73 -2.40
N TYR A 80 29.95 -11.74 -1.80
CA TYR A 80 29.80 -11.61 -0.34
C TYR A 80 28.61 -12.40 0.19
N HIS A 81 28.62 -13.72 0.03
CA HIS A 81 27.46 -14.57 0.37
C HIS A 81 26.98 -14.49 1.81
N ALA A 82 27.89 -14.26 2.78
CA ALA A 82 27.49 -14.09 4.19
C ALA A 82 26.70 -12.79 4.40
N ILE A 83 27.12 -11.70 3.75
CA ILE A 83 26.41 -10.41 3.78
C ILE A 83 25.05 -10.55 3.08
N ALA A 84 25.02 -11.17 1.89
CA ALA A 84 23.78 -11.41 1.16
C ALA A 84 22.75 -12.16 2.01
N ARG A 85 23.17 -13.26 2.65
CA ARG A 85 22.28 -14.04 3.52
C ARG A 85 21.69 -13.18 4.66
N HIS A 86 22.49 -12.34 5.31
CA HIS A 86 22.02 -11.48 6.37
C HIS A 86 20.97 -10.48 5.87
N PHE A 87 21.16 -9.89 4.67
CA PHE A 87 20.18 -9.01 4.08
C PHE A 87 18.86 -9.73 3.73
N TYR A 88 18.91 -10.95 3.19
CA TYR A 88 17.70 -11.72 2.91
C TYR A 88 16.94 -12.12 4.19
N GLU A 89 17.67 -12.50 5.25
CA GLU A 89 17.08 -12.79 6.56
C GLU A 89 16.40 -11.55 7.14
N ALA A 90 17.05 -10.39 7.08
CA ALA A 90 16.46 -9.12 7.50
C ALA A 90 15.22 -8.76 6.65
N ALA A 91 15.29 -8.88 5.32
CA ALA A 91 14.16 -8.62 4.44
C ALA A 91 12.93 -9.48 4.78
N GLU A 92 13.14 -10.76 5.14
CA GLU A 92 12.04 -11.63 5.59
C GLU A 92 11.46 -11.19 6.94
N ASN A 93 12.29 -10.68 7.87
CA ASN A 93 11.82 -10.11 9.13
C ASN A 93 10.95 -8.86 8.89
N GLU A 94 11.40 -7.94 8.04
CA GLU A 94 10.65 -6.70 7.73
C GLU A 94 9.30 -7.00 7.05
N LYS A 95 9.22 -8.06 6.27
CA LYS A 95 7.94 -8.55 5.74
C LYS A 95 6.94 -8.93 6.85
N TRP A 96 7.42 -9.59 7.92
CA TRP A 96 6.58 -9.96 9.05
C TRP A 96 6.18 -8.76 9.90
N HIS A 97 7.08 -7.78 10.10
CA HIS A 97 6.79 -6.52 10.77
C HIS A 97 5.69 -5.77 10.02
N ALA A 98 5.88 -5.53 8.71
CA ALA A 98 4.89 -4.86 7.87
C ALA A 98 3.50 -5.54 7.92
N ARG A 99 3.44 -6.87 7.85
CA ARG A 99 2.18 -7.63 7.97
C ARG A 99 1.50 -7.45 9.32
N ALA A 100 2.28 -7.43 10.41
CA ALA A 100 1.74 -7.25 11.75
C ALA A 100 1.15 -5.84 11.92
N GLU A 101 1.85 -4.82 11.43
CA GLU A 101 1.42 -3.42 11.48
C GLU A 101 0.16 -3.18 10.66
N PHE A 102 0.11 -3.71 9.43
CA PHE A 102 -1.05 -3.61 8.55
C PHE A 102 -2.29 -4.28 9.17
N LYS A 103 -2.15 -5.50 9.70
CA LYS A 103 -3.24 -6.17 10.41
C LYS A 103 -3.70 -5.38 11.61
N LYS A 104 -2.77 -4.84 12.40
CA LYS A 104 -3.10 -4.06 13.59
C LYS A 104 -3.78 -2.75 13.25
N TYR A 105 -3.43 -2.10 12.13
CA TYR A 105 -4.14 -0.95 11.60
C TYR A 105 -5.60 -1.28 11.31
N HIS A 106 -5.86 -2.35 10.58
CA HIS A 106 -7.22 -2.77 10.22
C HIS A 106 -8.07 -3.19 11.43
N GLU A 107 -7.47 -3.87 12.42
CA GLU A 107 -8.13 -4.14 13.70
C GLU A 107 -8.52 -2.85 14.42
N LEU A 108 -7.59 -1.88 14.49
CA LEU A 108 -7.83 -0.60 15.16
C LEU A 108 -8.93 0.22 14.49
N MET A 109 -8.99 0.17 13.15
CA MET A 109 -9.97 0.90 12.35
C MET A 109 -11.31 0.17 12.21
N ASN A 110 -11.44 -1.03 12.80
CA ASN A 110 -12.60 -1.91 12.66
C ASN A 110 -12.95 -2.19 11.19
N ASP A 111 -11.91 -2.41 10.39
CA ASP A 111 -11.96 -2.57 8.95
C ASP A 111 -11.31 -3.89 8.52
N PRO A 112 -12.03 -5.05 8.63
CA PRO A 112 -11.45 -6.36 8.48
C PRO A 112 -10.92 -6.63 7.06
N ILE A 113 -9.74 -7.25 6.98
CA ILE A 113 -9.04 -7.63 5.74
C ILE A 113 -9.27 -9.09 5.32
N ASP A 114 -10.24 -9.76 5.92
CA ASP A 114 -10.60 -11.15 5.60
C ASP A 114 -11.66 -11.26 4.48
N LYS A 115 -12.11 -10.13 3.94
CA LYS A 115 -13.09 -10.06 2.86
C LYS A 115 -12.41 -9.88 1.51
N MET A 116 -12.41 -10.94 0.71
CA MET A 116 -11.71 -10.97 -0.58
C MET A 116 -12.26 -9.94 -1.57
N ASP A 117 -13.58 -9.75 -1.61
CA ASP A 117 -14.25 -8.76 -2.46
C ASP A 117 -13.76 -7.33 -2.19
N LYS A 118 -13.60 -6.99 -0.91
CA LYS A 118 -13.09 -5.71 -0.47
C LYS A 118 -11.61 -5.54 -0.81
N ASN A 119 -10.79 -6.56 -0.57
CA ASN A 119 -9.36 -6.51 -0.86
C ASN A 119 -9.10 -6.32 -2.36
N LEU A 120 -9.90 -6.96 -3.23
CA LEU A 120 -9.81 -6.78 -4.67
C LEU A 120 -10.17 -5.35 -5.11
N LEU A 121 -11.20 -4.76 -4.51
CA LEU A 121 -11.57 -3.36 -4.80
C LEU A 121 -10.55 -2.35 -4.26
N ASP A 122 -9.97 -2.60 -3.09
CA ASP A 122 -8.91 -1.77 -2.52
C ASP A 122 -7.65 -1.80 -3.41
N ALA A 123 -7.24 -2.99 -3.85
CA ALA A 123 -6.14 -3.16 -4.79
C ALA A 123 -6.43 -2.42 -6.11
N ALA A 124 -7.59 -2.65 -6.73
CA ALA A 124 -7.96 -1.97 -7.98
C ALA A 124 -7.97 -0.43 -7.82
N ALA A 125 -8.44 0.09 -6.68
CA ALA A 125 -8.43 1.53 -6.41
C ALA A 125 -7.01 2.08 -6.26
N GLY A 126 -6.09 1.32 -5.68
CA GLY A 126 -4.67 1.67 -5.60
C GLY A 126 -4.05 1.79 -7.00
N GLU A 127 -4.19 0.74 -7.82
CA GLU A 127 -3.67 0.74 -9.19
C GLU A 127 -4.29 1.86 -10.04
N ASN A 128 -5.60 2.10 -9.91
CA ASN A 128 -6.26 3.22 -10.58
C ASN A 128 -5.62 4.57 -10.21
N TYR A 129 -5.40 4.83 -8.93
CA TYR A 129 -4.71 6.05 -8.48
C TYR A 129 -3.29 6.14 -9.06
N GLU A 130 -2.56 5.03 -9.09
CA GLU A 130 -1.19 5.00 -9.60
C GLU A 130 -1.11 5.37 -11.08
N HIS A 131 -1.94 4.77 -11.94
CA HIS A 131 -1.87 5.05 -13.37
C HIS A 131 -2.63 6.31 -13.82
N THR A 132 -3.64 6.79 -13.08
CA THR A 132 -4.39 7.99 -13.46
C THR A 132 -3.83 9.28 -12.87
N THR A 133 -3.12 9.20 -11.74
CA THR A 133 -2.70 10.38 -10.97
C THR A 133 -1.21 10.34 -10.65
N MET A 134 -0.76 9.36 -9.88
CA MET A 134 0.60 9.35 -9.31
C MET A 134 1.69 9.30 -10.38
N TYR A 135 1.71 8.28 -11.23
CA TYR A 135 2.73 8.16 -12.28
C TYR A 135 2.66 9.24 -13.35
N PRO A 136 1.48 9.68 -13.85
CA PRO A 136 1.38 10.83 -14.73
C PRO A 136 1.97 12.12 -14.15
N ASP A 137 1.68 12.42 -12.89
CA ASP A 137 2.22 13.60 -12.22
C ASP A 137 3.73 13.50 -12.02
N PHE A 138 4.25 12.33 -11.61
CA PHE A 138 5.68 12.10 -11.46
C PHE A 138 6.42 12.16 -12.79
N ALA A 139 5.86 11.58 -13.86
CA ALA A 139 6.45 11.66 -15.19
C ALA A 139 6.50 13.10 -15.71
N LYS A 140 5.48 13.90 -15.43
CA LYS A 140 5.45 15.31 -15.78
C LYS A 140 6.56 16.10 -15.07
N ILE A 141 6.74 15.88 -13.77
CA ILE A 141 7.82 16.53 -12.99
C ILE A 141 9.19 16.11 -13.52
N ALA A 142 9.40 14.79 -13.74
CA ALA A 142 10.66 14.28 -14.29
C ALA A 142 10.99 14.90 -15.67
N LYS A 143 9.97 15.13 -16.49
CA LYS A 143 10.12 15.83 -17.77
C LYS A 143 10.51 17.30 -17.59
N GLU A 144 9.90 18.01 -16.65
CA GLU A 144 10.22 19.41 -16.32
C GLU A 144 11.65 19.55 -15.79
N GLU A 145 12.14 18.53 -15.07
CA GLU A 145 13.51 18.42 -14.55
C GLU A 145 14.51 17.85 -15.57
N GLU A 146 14.10 17.60 -16.82
CA GLU A 146 14.91 17.03 -17.91
C GLU A 146 15.45 15.60 -17.64
N LEU A 147 14.87 14.85 -16.71
CA LEU A 147 15.22 13.47 -16.32
C LEU A 147 14.48 12.44 -17.22
N ARG A 148 14.84 12.35 -18.49
CA ARG A 148 14.11 11.57 -19.49
C ARG A 148 14.06 10.08 -19.27
N ASP A 149 15.05 9.51 -18.62
CA ASP A 149 15.08 8.09 -18.23
C ASP A 149 14.10 7.79 -17.11
N VAL A 150 13.98 8.70 -16.12
CA VAL A 150 13.00 8.63 -15.04
C VAL A 150 11.57 8.85 -15.57
N GLU A 151 11.38 9.83 -16.47
CA GLU A 151 10.10 10.03 -17.16
C GLU A 151 9.63 8.74 -17.86
N ARG A 152 10.55 8.10 -18.61
CA ARG A 152 10.24 6.84 -19.29
C ARG A 152 9.90 5.71 -18.31
N LEU A 153 10.62 5.60 -17.19
CA LEU A 153 10.36 4.62 -16.15
C LEU A 153 8.94 4.78 -15.59
N PHE A 154 8.56 5.99 -15.15
CA PHE A 154 7.23 6.25 -14.61
C PHE A 154 6.12 5.97 -15.63
N ASN A 155 6.30 6.38 -16.89
CA ASN A 155 5.35 6.09 -17.95
C ASN A 155 5.25 4.59 -18.29
N ALA A 156 6.33 3.82 -18.14
CA ALA A 156 6.31 2.38 -18.38
C ALA A 156 5.57 1.65 -17.25
N ILE A 157 5.88 1.98 -15.98
CA ILE A 157 5.19 1.39 -14.83
C ILE A 157 3.70 1.73 -14.87
N GLY A 158 3.32 3.01 -15.03
CA GLY A 158 1.92 3.41 -15.07
C GLY A 158 1.08 2.69 -16.13
N LYS A 159 1.69 2.18 -17.22
CA LYS A 159 0.98 1.32 -18.19
C LYS A 159 0.73 -0.10 -17.66
N VAL A 160 1.62 -0.61 -16.82
CA VAL A 160 1.43 -1.94 -16.20
C VAL A 160 0.29 -1.86 -15.21
N GLU A 161 0.19 -0.77 -14.44
CA GLU A 161 -0.85 -0.62 -13.41
C GLU A 161 -2.27 -0.54 -14.00
N VAL A 162 -2.43 -0.15 -15.27
CA VAL A 162 -3.71 -0.28 -16.00
C VAL A 162 -4.14 -1.75 -16.11
N GLU A 163 -3.18 -2.65 -16.39
CA GLU A 163 -3.48 -4.09 -16.50
C GLU A 163 -3.75 -4.71 -15.12
N HIS A 164 -3.02 -4.31 -14.10
CA HIS A 164 -3.29 -4.76 -12.73
C HIS A 164 -4.69 -4.36 -12.25
N GLU A 165 -5.12 -3.11 -12.47
CA GLU A 165 -6.47 -2.68 -12.16
C GLU A 165 -7.51 -3.55 -12.88
N ARG A 166 -7.34 -3.74 -14.20
CA ARG A 166 -8.23 -4.56 -15.01
C ARG A 166 -8.34 -5.99 -14.44
N GLU A 167 -7.21 -6.60 -14.13
CA GLU A 167 -7.18 -7.97 -13.59
C GLU A 167 -7.88 -8.07 -12.23
N TYR A 168 -7.65 -7.13 -11.30
CA TYR A 168 -8.37 -7.12 -10.02
C TYR A 168 -9.88 -6.94 -10.18
N LEU A 169 -10.32 -6.10 -11.11
CA LEU A 169 -11.75 -5.90 -11.39
C LEU A 169 -12.38 -7.14 -12.06
N GLU A 170 -11.67 -7.83 -12.94
CA GLU A 170 -12.12 -9.10 -13.53
C GLU A 170 -12.22 -10.19 -12.46
N LEU A 171 -11.23 -10.34 -11.58
CA LEU A 171 -11.28 -11.27 -10.46
C LEU A 171 -12.44 -10.95 -9.51
N LYS A 172 -12.70 -9.65 -9.25
CA LYS A 172 -13.85 -9.23 -8.46
C LYS A 172 -15.18 -9.63 -9.11
N LYS A 173 -15.29 -9.44 -10.42
CA LYS A 173 -16.47 -9.85 -11.18
C LYS A 173 -16.67 -11.37 -11.11
N MET A 174 -15.61 -12.15 -11.32
CA MET A 174 -15.67 -13.63 -11.20
C MET A 174 -16.09 -14.06 -9.78
N LEU A 175 -15.66 -13.34 -8.75
CA LEU A 175 -16.06 -13.62 -7.36
C LEU A 175 -17.56 -13.37 -7.16
N ASP A 176 -18.10 -12.27 -7.69
CA ASP A 176 -19.52 -11.92 -7.59
C ASP A 176 -20.42 -12.90 -8.35
N GLU A 177 -19.95 -13.40 -9.48
CA GLU A 177 -20.66 -14.35 -10.34
C GLU A 177 -20.45 -15.81 -9.91
N GLU A 178 -19.75 -16.06 -8.80
CA GLU A 178 -19.35 -17.39 -8.32
C GLU A 178 -18.56 -18.21 -9.36
N GLY A 179 -17.92 -17.52 -10.32
CA GLY A 179 -17.31 -18.11 -11.51
C GLY A 179 -15.98 -18.85 -11.29
N PHE A 180 -15.38 -18.77 -10.08
CA PHE A 180 -14.06 -19.37 -9.83
C PHE A 180 -14.04 -20.90 -9.85
N PHE A 181 -15.16 -21.53 -9.62
CA PHE A 181 -15.27 -22.99 -9.46
C PHE A 181 -16.22 -23.62 -10.47
N GLU A 182 -16.63 -22.85 -11.50
CA GLU A 182 -17.50 -23.28 -12.58
C GLU A 182 -16.93 -22.85 -13.94
N SER A 183 -17.19 -23.66 -14.97
CA SER A 183 -16.82 -23.39 -16.35
C SER A 183 -18.01 -23.73 -17.26
N ASP A 184 -18.19 -22.98 -18.34
CA ASP A 184 -19.24 -23.25 -19.33
C ASP A 184 -19.01 -24.57 -20.08
N GLU A 185 -17.74 -25.01 -20.15
CA GLU A 185 -17.33 -26.27 -20.79
C GLU A 185 -16.70 -27.23 -19.76
N GLU A 186 -16.49 -28.49 -20.17
CA GLU A 186 -15.70 -29.43 -19.36
C GLU A 186 -14.25 -28.97 -19.25
N ASP A 187 -13.77 -28.80 -18.02
CA ASP A 187 -12.41 -28.34 -17.72
C ASP A 187 -11.68 -29.32 -16.77
N ILE A 188 -10.41 -29.09 -16.58
CA ILE A 188 -9.56 -29.88 -15.68
C ILE A 188 -9.29 -29.11 -14.43
N TRP A 189 -9.82 -29.57 -13.31
CA TRP A 189 -9.63 -29.03 -11.98
C TRP A 189 -8.54 -29.82 -11.25
N VAL A 190 -7.53 -29.15 -10.73
CA VAL A 190 -6.44 -29.76 -9.98
C VAL A 190 -6.43 -29.23 -8.56
N CYS A 191 -6.49 -30.12 -7.59
CA CYS A 191 -6.34 -29.73 -6.19
C CYS A 191 -4.88 -29.36 -5.90
N GLU A 192 -4.61 -28.13 -5.51
CA GLU A 192 -3.26 -27.65 -5.17
C GLU A 192 -2.68 -28.30 -3.90
N VAL A 193 -3.52 -28.90 -3.06
CA VAL A 193 -3.09 -29.52 -1.81
C VAL A 193 -2.64 -30.97 -2.02
N CYS A 194 -3.42 -31.79 -2.77
CA CYS A 194 -3.16 -33.21 -2.91
C CYS A 194 -2.89 -33.66 -4.36
N GLY A 195 -3.00 -32.77 -5.35
CA GLY A 195 -2.81 -33.11 -6.76
C GLY A 195 -3.96 -33.90 -7.40
N HIS A 196 -5.11 -34.05 -6.71
CA HIS A 196 -6.27 -34.72 -7.30
C HIS A 196 -6.74 -33.98 -8.57
N VAL A 197 -6.98 -34.73 -9.64
CA VAL A 197 -7.46 -34.21 -10.92
C VAL A 197 -8.91 -34.62 -11.12
N HIS A 198 -9.76 -33.62 -11.32
CA HIS A 198 -11.17 -33.79 -11.65
C HIS A 198 -11.45 -33.20 -13.04
N ARG A 199 -12.35 -33.85 -13.82
CA ARG A 199 -12.84 -33.32 -15.10
C ARG A 199 -14.33 -33.06 -15.02
N GLY A 200 -14.75 -31.88 -15.40
CA GLY A 200 -16.16 -31.48 -15.37
C GLY A 200 -16.34 -29.98 -15.39
N LYS A 201 -17.59 -29.54 -15.46
CA LYS A 201 -17.92 -28.10 -15.47
C LYS A 201 -17.76 -27.40 -14.12
N LYS A 202 -17.66 -28.17 -13.04
CA LYS A 202 -17.51 -27.62 -11.69
C LYS A 202 -16.34 -28.28 -10.96
N ALA A 203 -15.58 -27.47 -10.21
CA ALA A 203 -14.63 -28.00 -9.26
C ALA A 203 -15.35 -28.81 -8.16
N PRO A 204 -14.80 -29.96 -7.70
CA PRO A 204 -15.39 -30.71 -6.60
C PRO A 204 -15.32 -29.92 -5.29
N GLY A 205 -16.37 -29.95 -4.48
CA GLY A 205 -16.44 -29.26 -3.20
C GLY A 205 -15.51 -29.80 -2.12
N ALA A 206 -14.89 -30.96 -2.36
CA ALA A 206 -13.86 -31.57 -1.51
C ALA A 206 -13.04 -32.56 -2.34
N CYS A 207 -11.78 -32.78 -1.94
CA CYS A 207 -10.93 -33.84 -2.48
C CYS A 207 -10.55 -34.86 -1.41
#